data_9ab4c707bef04c7e025f12a9ff23b92b
#
_entry.id   9ab4c707bef04c7e025f12a9ff23b92b
#
_cell.length_a   1.000
_cell.length_b   1.000
_cell.length_c   1.000
_cell.angle_alpha   90.00
_cell.angle_beta   90.00
_cell.angle_gamma   90.00
#
_symmetry.space_group_name_H-M   'P 1'
#
loop_
_entity.id
_entity.type
_entity.pdbx_description
1 polymer ?
#
loop_
_entity_poly.entity_id
_entity_poly.type
_entity_poly.pdbx_seq_one_letter_code
_entity_poly.pdbx_strand_id
1 'polypeptide(L)'
;VYKRQALAGCVGTANIAGVATAMVVGGPGAVFWMWVVALLGMLTKCVEVTLGQYYRVKGEDGVYYGGPLYYIERGMGRKWKPLAVIFSVTIILGGLGTAAFAQPYTMSTAVQNSLGIPAWITTVAAAVICGVVLLGGVKSIGGFCEKLTPAMCLIYVVGVLGVIIINLEHVPAAFAAIFRYAFAPMPAVGG
;
A
#
# COMPACT_ATOMS: atom_id res chain seq x y z
N VAL A 1 -7.89 -17.31 5.31
CA VAL A 1 -7.19 -17.04 4.05
C VAL A 1 -7.44 -15.60 3.62
N TYR A 2 -8.69 -15.18 3.37
CA TYR A 2 -9.01 -13.83 2.83
C TYR A 2 -8.55 -12.65 3.69
N LYS A 3 -8.58 -12.74 5.03
CA LYS A 3 -8.13 -11.65 5.91
C LYS A 3 -6.63 -11.38 5.77
N ARG A 4 -5.80 -12.42 5.67
CA ARG A 4 -4.34 -12.30 5.51
C ARG A 4 -3.97 -11.80 4.13
N GLN A 5 -4.70 -12.21 3.10
CA GLN A 5 -4.52 -11.73 1.73
C GLN A 5 -4.88 -10.24 1.59
N ALA A 6 -5.97 -9.79 2.25
CA ALA A 6 -6.32 -8.38 2.30
C ALA A 6 -5.24 -7.54 3.00
N LEU A 7 -4.65 -8.05 4.09
CA LEU A 7 -3.53 -7.41 4.77
C LEU A 7 -2.30 -7.29 3.86
N ALA A 8 -1.97 -8.34 3.11
CA ALA A 8 -0.87 -8.33 2.15
C ALA A 8 -1.03 -7.26 1.06
N GLY A 9 -2.27 -6.99 0.63
CA GLY A 9 -2.56 -5.93 -0.34
C GLY A 9 -2.43 -4.51 0.22
N CYS A 10 -2.48 -4.34 1.54
CA CYS A 10 -2.39 -3.03 2.19
C CYS A 10 -1.00 -2.69 2.71
N VAL A 11 -0.16 -3.68 2.98
CA VAL A 11 1.20 -3.49 3.52
C VAL A 11 2.21 -3.56 2.38
N GLY A 12 2.86 -2.45 2.11
CA GLY A 12 3.87 -2.35 1.05
C GLY A 12 5.05 -1.48 1.47
N THR A 13 6.03 -1.36 0.60
CA THR A 13 7.24 -0.54 0.83
C THR A 13 6.90 0.95 1.01
N ALA A 14 5.79 1.42 0.43
CA ALA A 14 5.31 2.79 0.61
C ALA A 14 4.97 3.12 2.07
N ASN A 15 4.58 2.13 2.87
CA ASN A 15 4.25 2.34 4.29
C ASN A 15 5.50 2.63 5.15
N ILE A 16 6.69 2.35 4.62
CA ILE A 16 7.96 2.65 5.28
C ILE A 16 8.67 3.79 4.55
N ALA A 17 9.02 3.59 3.30
CA ALA A 17 9.76 4.58 2.50
C ALA A 17 8.93 5.82 2.20
N GLY A 18 7.62 5.68 1.93
CA GLY A 18 6.72 6.81 1.70
C GLY A 18 6.56 7.69 2.94
N VAL A 19 6.41 7.09 4.12
CA VAL A 19 6.34 7.84 5.39
C VAL A 19 7.65 8.57 5.67
N ALA A 20 8.80 7.92 5.45
CA ALA A 20 10.10 8.54 5.59
C ALA A 20 10.27 9.73 4.63
N THR A 21 9.86 9.58 3.37
CA THR A 21 9.89 10.65 2.37
C THR A 21 8.97 11.81 2.76
N ALA A 22 7.75 11.53 3.23
CA ALA A 22 6.82 12.54 3.71
C ALA A 22 7.42 13.35 4.87
N MET A 23 8.12 12.69 5.80
CA MET A 23 8.82 13.38 6.89
C MET A 23 10.02 14.21 6.41
N VAL A 24 10.73 13.77 5.38
CA VAL A 24 11.86 14.54 4.80
C VAL A 24 11.35 15.80 4.10
N VAL A 25 10.23 15.72 3.39
CA VAL A 25 9.65 16.84 2.63
C VAL A 25 8.86 17.78 3.55
N GLY A 26 8.00 17.24 4.41
CA GLY A 26 7.07 18.03 5.23
C GLY A 26 7.50 18.20 6.69
N GLY A 27 8.60 17.58 7.10
CA GLY A 27 9.03 17.56 8.50
C GLY A 27 8.17 16.68 9.39
N PRO A 28 8.41 16.68 10.73
CA PRO A 28 7.68 15.83 11.68
C PRO A 28 6.17 16.05 11.70
N GLY A 29 5.71 17.27 11.38
CA GLY A 29 4.29 17.62 11.33
C GLY A 29 3.50 16.92 10.22
N ALA A 30 4.15 16.39 9.18
CA ALA A 30 3.51 15.62 8.13
C ALA A 30 2.79 14.37 8.69
N VAL A 31 3.35 13.75 9.73
CA VAL A 31 2.76 12.58 10.40
C VAL A 31 1.37 12.89 10.96
N PHE A 32 1.16 14.09 11.51
CA PHE A 32 -0.16 14.52 11.98
C PHE A 32 -1.19 14.53 10.85
N TRP A 33 -0.84 15.12 9.71
CA TRP A 33 -1.73 15.17 8.55
C TRP A 33 -1.98 13.79 7.94
N MET A 34 -0.97 12.92 7.95
CA MET A 34 -1.17 11.52 7.56
C MET A 34 -2.20 10.81 8.46
N TRP A 35 -2.23 11.07 9.76
CA TRP A 35 -3.27 10.53 10.65
C TRP A 35 -4.65 11.07 10.33
N VAL A 36 -4.77 12.38 10.08
CA VAL A 36 -6.05 13.01 9.69
C VAL A 36 -6.57 12.41 8.38
N VAL A 37 -5.72 12.31 7.37
CA VAL A 37 -6.05 11.70 6.07
C VAL A 37 -6.40 10.22 6.24
N ALA A 38 -5.71 9.48 7.09
CA ALA A 38 -6.02 8.08 7.36
C ALA A 38 -7.40 7.90 7.99
N LEU A 39 -7.82 8.77 8.91
CA LEU A 39 -9.16 8.75 9.51
C LEU A 39 -10.25 8.98 8.46
N LEU A 40 -10.07 9.97 7.60
CA LEU A 40 -10.99 10.24 6.49
C LEU A 40 -10.98 9.10 5.46
N GLY A 41 -9.80 8.57 5.16
CA GLY A 41 -9.59 7.45 4.25
C GLY A 41 -10.28 6.16 4.69
N MET A 42 -10.37 5.91 6.00
CA MET A 42 -11.12 4.75 6.52
C MET A 42 -12.59 4.78 6.13
N LEU A 43 -13.24 5.94 6.21
CA LEU A 43 -14.63 6.10 5.80
C LEU A 43 -14.80 5.87 4.30
N THR A 44 -13.96 6.49 3.49
CA THR A 44 -13.97 6.32 2.03
C THR A 44 -13.75 4.85 1.66
N LYS A 45 -12.81 4.18 2.31
CA LYS A 45 -12.52 2.76 2.04
C LYS A 45 -13.66 1.85 2.48
N CYS A 46 -14.32 2.15 3.58
CA CYS A 46 -15.49 1.41 4.04
C CYS A 46 -16.62 1.49 3.00
N VAL A 47 -16.91 2.67 2.49
CA VAL A 47 -17.92 2.86 1.44
C VAL A 47 -17.53 2.13 0.16
N GLU A 48 -16.28 2.27 -0.30
CA GLU A 48 -15.77 1.60 -1.50
C GLU A 48 -15.92 0.08 -1.43
N VAL A 49 -15.49 -0.52 -0.32
CA VAL A 49 -15.59 -1.98 -0.13
C VAL A 49 -17.03 -2.43 -0.05
N THR A 50 -17.91 -1.68 0.62
CA THR A 50 -19.34 -2.00 0.73
C THR A 50 -20.00 -1.96 -0.64
N LEU A 51 -19.77 -0.91 -1.43
CA LEU A 51 -20.27 -0.80 -2.80
C LEU A 51 -19.71 -1.90 -3.69
N GLY A 52 -18.42 -2.22 -3.58
CA GLY A 52 -17.79 -3.30 -4.34
C GLY A 52 -18.39 -4.67 -4.03
N GLN A 53 -18.80 -4.91 -2.79
CA GLN A 53 -19.50 -6.14 -2.40
C GLN A 53 -20.97 -6.15 -2.85
N TYR A 54 -21.66 -5.02 -2.73
CA TYR A 54 -23.07 -4.91 -3.06
C TYR A 54 -23.34 -5.07 -4.57
N TYR A 55 -22.51 -4.44 -5.40
CA TYR A 55 -22.66 -4.46 -6.86
C TYR A 55 -21.84 -5.56 -7.56
N ARG A 56 -21.26 -6.51 -6.82
CA ARG A 56 -20.52 -7.62 -7.43
C ARG A 56 -21.40 -8.50 -8.30
N VAL A 57 -20.80 -9.08 -9.32
CA VAL A 57 -21.44 -9.95 -10.31
C VAL A 57 -20.78 -11.32 -10.24
N LYS A 58 -21.59 -12.36 -10.35
CA LYS A 58 -21.09 -13.71 -10.55
C LYS A 58 -20.90 -13.94 -12.06
N GLY A 59 -19.67 -14.22 -12.49
CA GLY A 59 -19.37 -14.59 -13.87
C GLY A 59 -19.84 -15.99 -14.23
N GLU A 60 -19.78 -16.32 -15.50
CA GLU A 60 -20.11 -17.66 -16.03
C GLU A 60 -19.15 -18.75 -15.50
N ASP A 61 -17.92 -18.37 -15.17
CA ASP A 61 -16.90 -19.19 -14.54
C ASP A 61 -17.12 -19.43 -13.03
N GLY A 62 -18.23 -18.92 -12.47
CA GLY A 62 -18.57 -19.00 -11.06
C GLY A 62 -17.78 -18.04 -10.15
N VAL A 63 -16.89 -17.23 -10.70
CA VAL A 63 -16.07 -16.25 -9.96
C VAL A 63 -16.88 -14.97 -9.76
N TYR A 64 -16.69 -14.32 -8.60
CA TYR A 64 -17.31 -13.02 -8.32
C TYR A 64 -16.41 -11.89 -8.78
N TYR A 65 -16.94 -11.03 -9.63
CA TYR A 65 -16.33 -9.80 -10.13
C TYR A 65 -16.97 -8.59 -9.45
N GLY A 66 -16.18 -7.67 -8.95
CA GLY A 66 -16.64 -6.45 -8.28
C GLY A 66 -15.61 -5.33 -8.41
N GLY A 67 -15.95 -4.19 -7.85
CA GLY A 67 -15.06 -3.03 -7.82
C GLY A 67 -15.66 -1.80 -8.48
N PRO A 68 -14.87 -0.72 -8.65
CA PRO A 68 -15.36 0.57 -9.13
C PRO A 68 -16.07 0.53 -10.48
N LEU A 69 -15.58 -0.28 -11.41
CA LEU A 69 -16.22 -0.47 -12.70
C LEU A 69 -17.69 -0.86 -12.55
N TYR A 70 -17.96 -1.85 -11.68
CA TYR A 70 -19.30 -2.42 -11.51
C TYR A 70 -20.23 -1.49 -10.73
N TYR A 71 -19.78 -0.84 -9.66
CA TYR A 71 -20.67 0.04 -8.91
C TYR A 71 -20.90 1.38 -9.60
N ILE A 72 -19.99 1.88 -10.44
CA ILE A 72 -20.25 3.04 -11.29
C ILE A 72 -21.32 2.72 -12.32
N GLU A 73 -21.19 1.61 -13.07
CA GLU A 73 -22.13 1.26 -14.12
C GLU A 73 -23.51 0.87 -13.57
N ARG A 74 -23.56 0.10 -12.49
CA ARG A 74 -24.82 -0.42 -11.92
C ARG A 74 -25.46 0.50 -10.90
N GLY A 75 -24.67 1.23 -10.11
CA GLY A 75 -25.16 2.13 -9.08
C GLY A 75 -25.60 3.47 -9.63
N MET A 76 -24.82 4.05 -10.55
CA MET A 76 -25.13 5.34 -11.18
C MET A 76 -25.94 5.21 -12.47
N GLY A 77 -26.03 4.00 -13.01
CA GLY A 77 -26.77 3.71 -14.21
C GLY A 77 -25.93 3.72 -15.50
N ARG A 78 -26.50 3.14 -16.56
CA ARG A 78 -25.83 2.87 -17.84
C ARG A 78 -25.27 4.12 -18.54
N LYS A 79 -25.81 5.30 -18.24
CA LYS A 79 -25.32 6.58 -18.77
C LYS A 79 -23.89 6.90 -18.29
N TRP A 80 -23.47 6.37 -17.15
CA TRP A 80 -22.15 6.59 -16.55
C TRP A 80 -21.10 5.56 -16.95
N LYS A 81 -21.43 4.66 -17.87
CA LYS A 81 -20.50 3.69 -18.41
C LYS A 81 -19.19 4.29 -18.95
N PRO A 82 -19.17 5.45 -19.64
CA PRO A 82 -17.90 6.07 -20.06
C PRO A 82 -16.98 6.38 -18.89
N LEU A 83 -17.51 6.84 -17.75
CA LEU A 83 -16.72 7.10 -16.54
C LEU A 83 -16.08 5.81 -15.98
N ALA A 84 -16.83 4.71 -15.99
CA ALA A 84 -16.33 3.41 -15.58
C ALA A 84 -15.17 2.93 -16.48
N VAL A 85 -15.27 3.15 -17.79
CA VAL A 85 -14.21 2.82 -18.75
C VAL A 85 -12.98 3.69 -18.53
N ILE A 86 -13.14 5.02 -18.39
CA ILE A 86 -12.04 5.95 -18.11
C ILE A 86 -11.31 5.52 -16.83
N PHE A 87 -12.06 5.23 -15.76
CA PHE A 87 -11.50 4.75 -14.51
C PHE A 87 -10.68 3.47 -14.70
N SER A 88 -11.21 2.49 -15.47
CA SER A 88 -10.51 1.24 -15.73
C SER A 88 -9.21 1.44 -16.51
N VAL A 89 -9.23 2.29 -17.53
CA VAL A 89 -8.03 2.64 -18.30
C VAL A 89 -6.98 3.33 -17.40
N THR A 90 -7.42 4.27 -16.57
CA THR A 90 -6.52 4.97 -15.63
C THR A 90 -5.88 4.02 -14.61
N ILE A 91 -6.64 3.06 -14.07
CA ILE A 91 -6.12 2.03 -13.16
C ILE A 91 -5.09 1.14 -13.86
N ILE A 92 -5.33 0.74 -15.10
CA ILE A 92 -4.38 -0.06 -15.88
C ILE A 92 -3.08 0.72 -16.10
N LEU A 93 -3.19 1.97 -16.55
CA LEU A 93 -2.02 2.83 -16.77
C LEU A 93 -1.26 3.12 -15.46
N GLY A 94 -1.98 3.39 -14.37
CA GLY A 94 -1.38 3.59 -13.06
C GLY A 94 -0.70 2.32 -12.52
N GLY A 95 -1.32 1.16 -12.73
CA GLY A 95 -0.74 -0.12 -12.34
C GLY A 95 0.55 -0.44 -13.08
N LEU A 96 0.57 -0.22 -14.40
CA LEU A 96 1.75 -0.43 -15.22
C LEU A 96 2.85 0.62 -14.96
N GLY A 97 2.47 1.89 -14.73
CA GLY A 97 3.42 2.98 -14.57
C GLY A 97 4.08 3.03 -13.19
N THR A 98 3.29 3.09 -12.13
CA THR A 98 3.81 3.36 -10.78
C THR A 98 3.87 2.12 -9.89
N ALA A 99 2.82 1.33 -9.84
CA ALA A 99 2.75 0.19 -8.92
C ALA A 99 3.75 -0.92 -9.27
N ALA A 100 3.98 -1.15 -10.57
CA ALA A 100 4.90 -2.19 -11.04
C ALA A 100 6.37 -1.84 -10.77
N PHE A 101 6.75 -0.56 -10.79
CA PHE A 101 8.15 -0.14 -10.67
C PHE A 101 8.56 0.34 -9.28
N ALA A 102 7.66 0.98 -8.54
CA ALA A 102 7.98 1.57 -7.25
C ALA A 102 8.43 0.54 -6.20
N GLN A 103 7.78 -0.60 -6.15
CA GLN A 103 8.08 -1.66 -5.18
C GLN A 103 9.46 -2.32 -5.44
N PRO A 104 9.75 -2.83 -6.65
CA PRO A 104 11.07 -3.39 -6.97
C PRO A 104 12.21 -2.38 -6.83
N TYR A 105 11.97 -1.13 -7.22
CA TYR A 105 12.96 -0.05 -7.07
C TYR A 105 13.32 0.18 -5.61
N THR A 106 12.32 0.38 -4.73
CA THR A 106 12.55 0.61 -3.29
C THR A 106 13.27 -0.58 -2.66
N MET A 107 12.87 -1.81 -3.01
CA MET A 107 13.50 -3.02 -2.50
C MET A 107 14.96 -3.13 -2.96
N SER A 108 15.24 -2.94 -4.24
CA SER A 108 16.60 -3.05 -4.80
C SER A 108 17.52 -1.98 -4.24
N THR A 109 17.03 -0.75 -4.07
CA THR A 109 17.79 0.35 -3.46
C THR A 109 18.09 0.08 -1.98
N ALA A 110 17.12 -0.44 -1.23
CA ALA A 110 17.32 -0.79 0.17
C ALA A 110 18.39 -1.87 0.34
N VAL A 111 18.35 -2.94 -0.48
CA VAL A 111 19.34 -4.02 -0.46
C VAL A 111 20.72 -3.51 -0.89
N GLN A 112 20.79 -2.67 -1.91
CA GLN A 112 22.05 -2.08 -2.37
C GLN A 112 22.69 -1.21 -1.28
N ASN A 113 21.91 -0.37 -0.60
CA ASN A 113 22.41 0.52 0.43
C ASN A 113 22.81 -0.23 1.72
N SER A 114 22.13 -1.32 2.06
CA SER A 114 22.36 -2.06 3.30
C SER A 114 23.40 -3.18 3.17
N LEU A 115 23.41 -3.88 2.02
CA LEU A 115 24.23 -5.07 1.82
C LEU A 115 25.27 -4.90 0.70
N GLY A 116 25.28 -3.77 -0.01
CA GLY A 116 26.19 -3.52 -1.13
C GLY A 116 25.93 -4.39 -2.37
N ILE A 117 24.80 -5.10 -2.41
CA ILE A 117 24.45 -5.96 -3.55
C ILE A 117 23.95 -5.09 -4.70
N PRO A 118 24.46 -5.22 -5.92
CA PRO A 118 23.99 -4.45 -7.06
C PRO A 118 22.48 -4.60 -7.30
N ALA A 119 21.78 -3.48 -7.56
CA ALA A 119 20.33 -3.43 -7.70
C ALA A 119 19.77 -4.41 -8.75
N TRP A 120 20.51 -4.63 -9.85
CA TRP A 120 20.06 -5.55 -10.89
C TRP A 120 19.96 -6.99 -10.44
N ILE A 121 20.86 -7.45 -9.54
CA ILE A 121 20.82 -8.83 -8.98
C ILE A 121 19.54 -9.00 -8.15
N THR A 122 19.26 -8.05 -7.28
CA THR A 122 18.06 -8.05 -6.44
C THR A 122 16.78 -8.03 -7.27
N THR A 123 16.76 -7.20 -8.32
CA THR A 123 15.61 -7.08 -9.21
C THR A 123 15.36 -8.37 -9.99
N VAL A 124 16.41 -8.99 -10.53
CA VAL A 124 16.30 -10.28 -11.24
C VAL A 124 15.84 -11.39 -10.30
N ALA A 125 16.42 -11.48 -9.11
CA ALA A 125 15.98 -12.46 -8.10
C ALA A 125 14.50 -12.29 -7.74
N ALA A 126 14.06 -11.07 -7.50
CA ALA A 126 12.65 -10.77 -7.24
C ALA A 126 11.75 -11.12 -8.42
N ALA A 127 12.16 -10.82 -9.65
CA ALA A 127 11.40 -11.14 -10.85
C ALA A 127 11.25 -12.67 -11.03
N VAL A 128 12.29 -13.46 -10.75
CA VAL A 128 12.23 -14.93 -10.79
C VAL A 128 11.27 -15.46 -9.72
N ILE A 129 11.37 -14.98 -8.48
CA ILE A 129 10.47 -15.39 -7.38
C ILE A 129 9.03 -15.05 -7.72
N CYS A 130 8.77 -13.81 -8.15
CA CYS A 130 7.44 -13.38 -8.57
C CYS A 130 6.92 -14.22 -9.74
N GLY A 131 7.77 -14.50 -10.74
CA GLY A 131 7.42 -15.33 -11.89
C GLY A 131 6.97 -16.74 -11.49
N VAL A 132 7.73 -17.39 -10.62
CA VAL A 132 7.38 -18.73 -10.10
C VAL A 132 6.04 -18.71 -9.34
N VAL A 133 5.84 -17.68 -8.49
CA VAL A 133 4.58 -17.54 -7.73
C VAL A 133 3.39 -17.26 -8.64
N LEU A 134 3.58 -16.44 -9.68
CA LEU A 134 2.54 -16.08 -10.66
C LEU A 134 2.14 -17.26 -11.52
N LEU A 135 3.09 -18.10 -11.95
CA LEU A 135 2.81 -19.33 -12.72
C LEU A 135 1.92 -20.31 -11.96
N GLY A 136 1.95 -20.30 -10.63
CA GLY A 136 1.06 -21.08 -9.78
C GLY A 136 -0.37 -20.55 -9.66
N GLY A 137 -0.67 -19.39 -10.28
CA GLY A 137 -2.00 -18.76 -10.29
C GLY A 137 -2.43 -18.14 -8.97
N VAL A 138 -3.68 -17.72 -8.90
CA VAL A 138 -4.24 -16.95 -7.77
C VAL A 138 -4.12 -17.68 -6.42
N LYS A 139 -4.24 -18.99 -6.41
CA LYS A 139 -4.10 -19.80 -5.19
C LYS A 139 -2.65 -19.80 -4.66
N SER A 140 -1.67 -19.85 -5.56
CA SER A 140 -0.24 -19.79 -5.21
C SER A 140 0.11 -18.41 -4.63
N ILE A 141 -0.34 -17.35 -5.29
CA ILE A 141 -0.17 -15.97 -4.82
C ILE A 141 -0.76 -15.82 -3.41
N GLY A 142 -2.00 -16.27 -3.20
CA GLY A 142 -2.65 -16.22 -1.91
C GLY A 142 -1.90 -16.98 -0.82
N GLY A 143 -1.44 -18.20 -1.09
CA GLY A 143 -0.68 -19.01 -0.16
C GLY A 143 0.70 -18.44 0.18
N PHE A 144 1.38 -17.84 -0.80
CA PHE A 144 2.65 -17.14 -0.59
C PHE A 144 2.49 -15.91 0.29
N CYS A 145 1.53 -15.05 -0.04
CA CYS A 145 1.21 -13.85 0.74
C CYS A 145 0.75 -14.19 2.18
N GLU A 146 -0.02 -15.26 2.34
CA GLU A 146 -0.50 -15.70 3.66
C GLU A 146 0.63 -16.04 4.63
N LYS A 147 1.73 -16.61 4.12
CA LYS A 147 2.91 -16.97 4.92
C LYS A 147 3.86 -15.79 5.11
N LEU A 148 4.10 -15.03 4.04
CA LEU A 148 5.09 -13.95 4.02
C LEU A 148 4.64 -12.74 4.86
N THR A 149 3.37 -12.35 4.74
CA THR A 149 2.86 -11.12 5.37
C THR A 149 2.97 -11.11 6.90
N PRO A 150 2.60 -12.17 7.63
CA PRO A 150 2.78 -12.19 9.09
C PRO A 150 4.24 -12.12 9.51
N ALA A 151 5.13 -12.80 8.77
CA ALA A 151 6.57 -12.76 9.04
C ALA A 151 7.14 -11.35 8.85
N MET A 152 6.79 -10.69 7.75
CA MET A 152 7.18 -9.30 7.48
C MET A 152 6.68 -8.36 8.58
N CYS A 153 5.40 -8.45 8.95
CA CYS A 153 4.83 -7.63 10.01
C CYS A 153 5.53 -7.85 11.35
N LEU A 154 5.82 -9.12 11.70
CA LEU A 154 6.51 -9.44 12.95
C LEU A 154 7.91 -8.82 13.00
N ILE A 155 8.70 -9.03 11.95
CA ILE A 155 10.07 -8.48 11.85
C ILE A 155 10.02 -6.95 11.96
N TYR A 156 9.11 -6.31 11.24
CA TYR A 156 8.95 -4.86 11.28
C TYR A 156 8.58 -4.35 12.69
N VAL A 157 7.56 -4.96 13.31
CA VAL A 157 7.11 -4.55 14.66
C VAL A 157 8.21 -4.74 15.68
N VAL A 158 8.92 -5.87 15.66
CA VAL A 158 10.05 -6.13 16.57
C VAL A 158 11.17 -5.12 16.35
N GLY A 159 11.51 -4.83 15.09
CA GLY A 159 12.53 -3.82 14.75
C GLY A 159 12.16 -2.42 15.23
N VAL A 160 10.92 -1.99 14.97
CA VAL A 160 10.42 -0.67 15.40
C VAL A 160 10.37 -0.57 16.93
N LEU A 161 9.87 -1.61 17.63
CA LEU A 161 9.86 -1.62 19.08
C LEU A 161 11.28 -1.57 19.65
N GLY A 162 12.22 -2.28 19.04
CA GLY A 162 13.63 -2.21 19.42
C GLY A 162 14.19 -0.77 19.32
N VAL A 163 13.93 -0.08 18.21
CA VAL A 163 14.35 1.32 18.02
C VAL A 163 13.69 2.24 19.05
N ILE A 164 12.40 2.06 19.33
CA ILE A 164 11.68 2.87 20.33
C ILE A 164 12.26 2.66 21.73
N ILE A 165 12.53 1.41 22.11
CA ILE A 165 13.08 1.09 23.45
C ILE A 165 14.47 1.70 23.63
N ILE A 166 15.32 1.62 22.61
CA ILE A 166 16.69 2.20 22.67
C ILE A 166 16.63 3.74 22.77
N ASN A 167 15.61 4.37 22.16
CA ASN A 167 15.47 5.83 22.10
C ASN A 167 14.30 6.35 22.94
N LEU A 168 13.94 5.68 24.03
CA LEU A 168 12.75 5.98 24.82
C LEU A 168 12.72 7.44 25.33
N GLU A 169 13.89 7.99 25.65
CA GLU A 169 14.05 9.37 26.12
C GLU A 169 13.65 10.41 25.06
N HIS A 170 13.79 10.08 23.76
CA HIS A 170 13.47 10.97 22.67
C HIS A 170 12.00 10.88 22.20
N VAL A 171 11.28 9.85 22.64
CA VAL A 171 9.89 9.61 22.21
C VAL A 171 8.94 10.77 22.58
N PRO A 172 8.96 11.32 23.81
CA PRO A 172 8.09 12.46 24.14
C PRO A 172 8.40 13.70 23.30
N ALA A 173 9.69 13.96 23.04
CA ALA A 173 10.12 15.08 22.21
C ALA A 173 9.67 14.90 20.74
N ALA A 174 9.72 13.69 20.21
CA ALA A 174 9.23 13.36 18.86
C ALA A 174 7.72 13.60 18.75
N PHE A 175 6.93 13.14 19.72
CA PHE A 175 5.50 13.42 19.76
C PHE A 175 5.20 14.91 19.85
N ALA A 176 5.88 15.65 20.71
CA ALA A 176 5.73 17.09 20.81
C ALA A 176 6.07 17.80 19.49
N ALA A 177 7.09 17.33 18.78
CA ALA A 177 7.46 17.87 17.47
C ALA A 177 6.36 17.65 16.42
N ILE A 178 5.71 16.46 16.38
CA ILE A 178 4.60 16.18 15.47
C ILE A 178 3.50 17.22 15.63
N PHE A 179 3.03 17.49 16.84
CA PHE A 179 1.96 18.46 17.09
C PHE A 179 2.42 19.91 16.89
N ARG A 180 3.64 20.25 17.34
CA ARG A 180 4.17 21.60 17.22
C ARG A 180 4.33 22.05 15.77
N TYR A 181 4.79 21.16 14.92
CA TYR A 181 5.04 21.46 13.50
C TYR A 181 3.87 21.13 12.58
N ALA A 182 2.77 20.56 13.09
CA ALA A 182 1.63 20.16 12.28
C ALA A 182 1.01 21.33 11.49
N PHE A 183 1.03 22.52 12.05
CA PHE A 183 0.40 23.72 11.46
C PHE A 183 1.42 24.65 10.78
N ALA A 184 2.66 24.25 10.60
CA ALA A 184 3.61 24.95 9.78
C ALA A 184 3.26 24.76 8.27
N PRO A 185 3.65 25.67 7.36
CA PRO A 185 3.24 25.58 5.95
C PRO A 185 3.70 24.30 5.22
N MET A 186 4.89 23.81 5.51
CA MET A 186 5.50 22.65 4.84
C MET A 186 4.86 21.30 5.16
N PRO A 187 4.42 20.99 6.39
CA PRO A 187 3.86 19.69 6.74
C PRO A 187 2.60 19.31 5.95
N ALA A 188 1.80 20.28 5.56
CA ALA A 188 0.60 20.04 4.76
C ALA A 188 0.91 19.56 3.33
N VAL A 189 2.13 19.79 2.84
CA VAL A 189 2.58 19.37 1.52
C VAL A 189 3.19 17.95 1.56
N GLY A 190 3.76 17.56 2.69
CA GLY A 190 4.42 16.25 2.87
C GLY A 190 3.50 15.14 3.37
N GLY A 191 2.33 15.48 3.92
CA GLY A 191 1.39 14.52 4.53
C GLY A 191 0.23 14.09 3.64
#